data_1dd450acfcd8a5e384c08df9eaf9a88e
#
_entry.id   1dd450acfcd8a5e384c08df9eaf9a88e
#
_cell.length_a   1.000
_cell.length_b   1.000
_cell.length_c   1.000
_cell.angle_alpha   90.00
_cell.angle_beta   90.00
_cell.angle_gamma   90.00
#
_symmetry.space_group_name_H-M   'P 1'
#
loop_
_entity.id
_entity.type
_entity.pdbx_description
1 polymer ?
#
loop_
_entity_poly.entity_id
_entity_poly.type
_entity_poly.pdbx_seq_one_letter_code
_entity_poly.pdbx_strand_id
1 'polypeptide(L)'
;APEFVAGTTKTFGLSTPLVYDFGGDQTDNLAVAGDLAGNLWRFDLDQGKVNLMFQTYGNGGATSVGDQPLASMPIALTDRVTRGPIFIVGTGKLLGRPDRTNNIPMQAYYGIRDYGTQTSAGTYPVKVNQLISQAITEDGNGVRTLTNNQVPLANKGWRIPLNVAAEKGERSQRRAFPLYTANLAILYSVIPKGDDPCNPGNRYGVLVVGGSTGGLPPDDPSQPPAGIAGVVIDASTPLGSPVVRPGGRLVIPLPSDPPLPQVVIDALNKLLDTASLQWHRGEWRQLLDDNN
;
A
#
# COMPACT_ATOMS: atom_id res chain seq x y z
N ALA A 1 -7.07 -22.13 7.51
CA ALA A 1 -8.24 -21.31 7.79
C ALA A 1 -7.96 -20.54 9.07
N PRO A 2 -8.35 -19.26 9.20
CA PRO A 2 -8.25 -18.56 10.47
C PRO A 2 -9.02 -19.39 11.51
N GLU A 3 -8.37 -19.64 12.66
CA GLU A 3 -9.00 -20.40 13.74
C GLU A 3 -10.33 -19.73 14.12
N PHE A 4 -11.39 -20.48 13.99
CA PHE A 4 -12.68 -20.09 14.50
C PHE A 4 -12.59 -20.18 16.04
N VAL A 5 -12.27 -19.07 16.69
CA VAL A 5 -12.27 -19.03 18.16
C VAL A 5 -13.72 -19.03 18.61
N ALA A 6 -14.19 -20.22 18.98
CA ALA A 6 -15.52 -20.41 19.52
C ALA A 6 -15.74 -19.48 20.73
N GLY A 7 -16.80 -18.66 20.69
CA GLY A 7 -17.15 -17.73 21.78
C GLY A 7 -16.82 -16.26 21.54
N THR A 8 -16.21 -15.89 20.42
CA THR A 8 -16.07 -14.49 20.05
C THR A 8 -17.10 -14.12 18.98
N THR A 9 -17.86 -13.04 19.23
CA THR A 9 -18.83 -12.48 18.26
C THR A 9 -18.15 -11.75 17.07
N LYS A 10 -16.83 -11.80 16.96
CA LYS A 10 -16.05 -11.16 15.91
C LYS A 10 -15.76 -12.15 14.78
N THR A 11 -16.46 -12.01 13.68
CA THR A 11 -16.13 -12.71 12.43
C THR A 11 -15.05 -11.91 11.70
N PHE A 12 -13.91 -12.55 11.45
CA PHE A 12 -12.79 -11.97 10.69
C PHE A 12 -12.84 -12.49 9.27
N GLY A 13 -13.54 -11.75 8.37
CA GLY A 13 -13.56 -12.09 6.96
C GLY A 13 -12.21 -11.87 6.29
N LEU A 14 -11.84 -12.76 5.35
CA LEU A 14 -10.69 -12.55 4.47
C LEU A 14 -11.01 -11.48 3.43
N SER A 15 -10.01 -10.65 3.10
CA SER A 15 -10.05 -9.76 1.96
C SER A 15 -9.86 -10.54 0.65
N THR A 16 -10.04 -9.87 -0.49
CA THR A 16 -9.73 -10.46 -1.80
C THR A 16 -8.26 -10.92 -1.83
N PRO A 17 -7.98 -12.18 -2.17
CA PRO A 17 -6.61 -12.68 -2.25
C PRO A 17 -5.89 -12.13 -3.49
N LEU A 18 -4.60 -11.84 -3.35
CA LEU A 18 -3.67 -11.77 -4.46
C LEU A 18 -3.22 -13.19 -4.77
N VAL A 19 -3.36 -13.62 -6.01
CA VAL A 19 -2.75 -14.86 -6.50
C VAL A 19 -1.49 -14.50 -7.27
N TYR A 20 -0.42 -15.24 -7.08
CA TYR A 20 0.92 -14.89 -7.55
C TYR A 20 1.71 -16.14 -7.97
N ASP A 21 2.27 -16.09 -9.17
CA ASP A 21 3.24 -17.07 -9.65
C ASP A 21 4.62 -16.78 -9.04
N PHE A 22 4.98 -17.53 -8.02
CA PHE A 22 6.27 -17.36 -7.33
C PHE A 22 7.44 -17.96 -8.11
N GLY A 23 7.18 -18.99 -8.91
CA GLY A 23 8.20 -19.71 -9.67
C GLY A 23 8.52 -19.10 -11.02
N GLY A 24 7.64 -18.27 -11.56
CA GLY A 24 7.74 -17.75 -12.93
C GLY A 24 7.49 -18.81 -14.00
N ASP A 25 6.81 -19.91 -13.64
CA ASP A 25 6.50 -21.04 -14.53
C ASP A 25 5.09 -20.97 -15.12
N GLN A 26 4.42 -19.82 -14.96
CA GLN A 26 3.04 -19.56 -15.38
C GLN A 26 1.99 -20.36 -14.58
N THR A 27 2.37 -20.89 -13.42
CA THR A 27 1.45 -21.57 -12.51
C THR A 27 1.32 -20.74 -11.23
N ASP A 28 0.10 -20.35 -10.91
CA ASP A 28 -0.18 -19.63 -9.66
C ASP A 28 -0.04 -20.56 -8.47
N ASN A 29 1.04 -20.42 -7.71
CA ASN A 29 1.38 -21.31 -6.60
C ASN A 29 1.36 -20.64 -5.21
N LEU A 30 1.04 -19.36 -5.17
CA LEU A 30 0.96 -18.58 -3.95
C LEU A 30 -0.27 -17.68 -3.92
N ALA A 31 -1.02 -17.70 -2.81
CA ALA A 31 -2.04 -16.71 -2.55
C ALA A 31 -1.76 -15.96 -1.24
N VAL A 32 -2.03 -14.66 -1.22
CA VAL A 32 -1.86 -13.80 -0.04
C VAL A 32 -3.13 -12.99 0.18
N ALA A 33 -3.66 -13.01 1.41
CA ALA A 33 -4.86 -12.27 1.78
C ALA A 33 -4.77 -11.70 3.18
N GLY A 34 -5.34 -10.52 3.38
CA GLY A 34 -5.54 -9.94 4.70
C GLY A 34 -6.84 -10.41 5.36
N ASP A 35 -7.00 -10.14 6.65
CA ASP A 35 -8.26 -10.30 7.35
C ASP A 35 -8.65 -9.06 8.17
N LEU A 36 -9.88 -9.02 8.65
CA LEU A 36 -10.38 -7.90 9.46
C LEU A 36 -9.82 -7.89 10.89
N ALA A 37 -9.11 -8.93 11.31
CA ALA A 37 -8.35 -8.93 12.56
C ALA A 37 -7.01 -8.20 12.44
N GLY A 38 -6.52 -7.98 11.22
CA GLY A 38 -5.22 -7.40 10.95
C GLY A 38 -4.12 -8.43 10.73
N ASN A 39 -4.47 -9.63 10.31
CA ASN A 39 -3.52 -10.66 9.92
C ASN A 39 -3.34 -10.70 8.40
N LEU A 40 -2.13 -10.91 7.94
CA LEU A 40 -1.81 -11.23 6.55
C LEU A 40 -1.45 -12.71 6.47
N TRP A 41 -2.18 -13.43 5.64
CA TRP A 41 -2.07 -14.87 5.47
C TRP A 41 -1.39 -15.20 4.14
N ARG A 42 -0.50 -16.18 4.15
CA ARG A 42 0.17 -16.75 3.00
C ARG A 42 -0.28 -18.20 2.82
N PHE A 43 -0.84 -18.50 1.66
CA PHE A 43 -1.32 -19.82 1.27
C PHE A 43 -0.36 -20.37 0.20
N ASP A 44 0.35 -21.43 0.52
CA ASP A 44 1.13 -22.20 -0.44
C ASP A 44 0.20 -23.20 -1.11
N LEU A 45 -0.11 -22.97 -2.37
CA LEU A 45 -1.10 -23.76 -3.09
C LEU A 45 -0.55 -25.12 -3.52
N ASP A 46 0.76 -25.22 -3.78
CA ASP A 46 1.43 -26.47 -4.15
C ASP A 46 1.53 -27.42 -2.95
N GLN A 47 1.85 -26.90 -1.78
CA GLN A 47 2.04 -27.71 -0.58
C GLN A 47 0.79 -27.79 0.30
N GLY A 48 -0.27 -27.05 -0.02
CA GLY A 48 -1.47 -26.96 0.80
C GLY A 48 -1.21 -26.39 2.20
N LYS A 49 -0.18 -25.55 2.36
CA LYS A 49 0.22 -24.96 3.65
C LYS A 49 -0.30 -23.54 3.80
N VAL A 50 -0.67 -23.21 5.03
CA VAL A 50 -1.11 -21.86 5.42
C VAL A 50 -0.18 -21.32 6.49
N ASN A 51 0.36 -20.13 6.28
CA ASN A 51 1.19 -19.42 7.24
C ASN A 51 0.57 -18.09 7.61
N LEU A 52 0.57 -17.75 8.88
CA LEU A 52 0.35 -16.39 9.34
C LEU A 52 1.61 -15.58 9.07
N MET A 53 1.58 -14.78 8.00
CA MET A 53 2.75 -14.07 7.51
C MET A 53 3.09 -12.83 8.34
N PHE A 54 2.08 -12.04 8.71
CA PHE A 54 2.24 -10.77 9.41
C PHE A 54 1.03 -10.45 10.30
N GLN A 55 1.27 -9.69 11.36
CA GLN A 55 0.24 -9.17 12.25
C GLN A 55 0.41 -7.68 12.47
N THR A 56 -0.68 -6.91 12.31
CA THR A 56 -0.67 -5.45 12.51
C THR A 56 -0.71 -5.05 13.99
N TYR A 57 -1.01 -5.96 14.91
CA TYR A 57 -1.22 -5.71 16.33
C TYR A 57 -0.13 -6.34 17.22
N GLY A 58 0.03 -5.79 18.42
CA GLY A 58 1.09 -6.19 19.34
C GLY A 58 2.49 -5.81 18.83
N ASN A 59 3.51 -5.97 19.64
CA ASN A 59 4.93 -5.80 19.29
C ASN A 59 5.24 -4.53 18.47
N GLY A 60 4.77 -3.38 18.94
CA GLY A 60 4.97 -2.08 18.28
C GLY A 60 3.92 -1.71 17.22
N GLY A 61 2.94 -2.58 17.01
CA GLY A 61 1.78 -2.32 16.16
C GLY A 61 0.57 -1.76 16.92
N ALA A 62 -0.63 -2.01 16.38
CA ALA A 62 -1.89 -1.61 17.02
C ALA A 62 -2.07 -2.27 18.40
N THR A 63 -2.85 -1.63 19.25
CA THR A 63 -3.05 -2.10 20.64
C THR A 63 -3.92 -3.35 20.67
N SER A 64 -4.95 -3.40 19.83
CA SER A 64 -5.94 -4.48 19.85
C SER A 64 -6.10 -5.14 18.47
N VAL A 65 -6.57 -6.37 18.50
CA VAL A 65 -6.99 -7.11 17.30
C VAL A 65 -8.13 -6.38 16.60
N GLY A 66 -7.98 -6.15 15.31
CA GLY A 66 -8.99 -5.46 14.50
C GLY A 66 -8.89 -3.92 14.51
N ASP A 67 -7.95 -3.34 15.26
CA ASP A 67 -7.68 -1.89 15.21
C ASP A 67 -7.13 -1.45 13.84
N GLN A 68 -6.38 -2.33 13.19
CA GLN A 68 -5.81 -2.13 11.86
C GLN A 68 -6.21 -3.30 10.94
N PRO A 69 -7.48 -3.36 10.49
CA PRO A 69 -7.97 -4.42 9.62
C PRO A 69 -7.34 -4.33 8.23
N LEU A 70 -7.09 -5.47 7.59
CA LEU A 70 -6.59 -5.58 6.23
C LEU A 70 -7.75 -5.92 5.29
N ALA A 71 -8.49 -4.90 4.88
CA ALA A 71 -9.71 -5.07 4.09
C ALA A 71 -9.48 -5.05 2.56
N SER A 72 -8.33 -4.56 2.11
CA SER A 72 -8.01 -4.46 0.68
C SER A 72 -7.12 -5.60 0.21
N MET A 73 -7.23 -5.94 -1.08
CA MET A 73 -6.34 -6.90 -1.74
C MET A 73 -4.89 -6.43 -1.68
N PRO A 74 -3.93 -7.27 -1.27
CA PRO A 74 -2.50 -6.98 -1.37
C PRO A 74 -2.03 -6.81 -2.81
N ILE A 75 -0.86 -6.20 -3.00
CA ILE A 75 -0.08 -6.27 -4.24
C ILE A 75 1.29 -6.85 -3.96
N ALA A 76 1.95 -7.40 -4.97
CA ALA A 76 3.33 -7.83 -4.90
C ALA A 76 4.21 -6.93 -5.75
N LEU A 77 5.37 -6.55 -5.22
CA LEU A 77 6.48 -5.94 -5.95
C LEU A 77 7.76 -6.73 -5.63
N THR A 78 8.86 -6.37 -6.27
CA THR A 78 10.15 -7.02 -6.00
C THR A 78 10.92 -6.26 -4.93
N ASP A 79 11.38 -6.94 -3.88
CA ASP A 79 12.36 -6.39 -2.97
C ASP A 79 13.77 -6.49 -3.57
N ARG A 80 14.43 -5.35 -3.77
CA ARG A 80 15.75 -5.29 -4.39
C ARG A 80 16.86 -5.92 -3.53
N VAL A 81 16.62 -6.04 -2.22
CA VAL A 81 17.61 -6.62 -1.27
C VAL A 81 17.55 -8.14 -1.26
N THR A 82 16.36 -8.71 -1.11
CA THR A 82 16.17 -10.17 -1.06
C THR A 82 15.96 -10.80 -2.44
N ARG A 83 15.67 -9.99 -3.45
CA ARG A 83 15.28 -10.42 -4.80
C ARG A 83 13.98 -11.22 -4.86
N GLY A 84 13.30 -11.36 -3.74
CA GLY A 84 11.99 -12.00 -3.61
C GLY A 84 10.84 -11.01 -3.63
N PRO A 85 9.59 -11.50 -3.52
CA PRO A 85 8.43 -10.63 -3.43
C PRO A 85 8.36 -9.88 -2.11
N ILE A 86 7.85 -8.66 -2.18
CA ILE A 86 7.41 -7.86 -1.06
C ILE A 86 5.92 -7.56 -1.25
N PHE A 87 5.10 -7.96 -0.29
CA PHE A 87 3.66 -7.75 -0.34
C PHE A 87 3.29 -6.44 0.32
N ILE A 88 2.60 -5.58 -0.42
CA ILE A 88 2.17 -4.26 0.05
C ILE A 88 0.68 -4.29 0.32
N VAL A 89 0.29 -3.85 1.52
CA VAL A 89 -1.09 -3.81 1.99
C VAL A 89 -1.33 -2.58 2.85
N GLY A 90 -2.52 -2.01 2.74
CA GLY A 90 -2.95 -0.90 3.61
C GLY A 90 -3.98 -1.36 4.62
N THR A 91 -3.99 -0.70 5.79
CA THR A 91 -4.96 -0.97 6.85
C THR A 91 -6.11 0.02 6.83
N GLY A 92 -7.21 -0.40 7.43
CA GLY A 92 -8.45 0.32 7.55
C GLY A 92 -9.60 -0.34 6.80
N LYS A 93 -10.80 0.09 7.13
CA LYS A 93 -12.02 -0.35 6.46
C LYS A 93 -12.99 0.81 6.31
N LEU A 94 -13.83 0.75 5.30
CA LEU A 94 -14.94 1.67 5.08
C LEU A 94 -16.10 0.84 4.51
N LEU A 95 -16.57 -0.13 5.29
CA LEU A 95 -17.58 -1.12 4.88
C LEU A 95 -19.00 -0.70 5.23
N GLY A 96 -19.15 0.20 6.20
CA GLY A 96 -20.46 0.62 6.67
C GLY A 96 -20.45 1.99 7.34
N ARG A 97 -21.65 2.44 7.74
CA ARG A 97 -21.83 3.73 8.40
C ARG A 97 -20.97 3.91 9.66
N PRO A 98 -20.78 2.89 10.54
CA PRO A 98 -19.91 3.04 11.71
C PRO A 98 -18.44 3.33 11.38
N ASP A 99 -18.01 3.00 10.17
CA ASP A 99 -16.61 3.22 9.75
C ASP A 99 -16.36 4.66 9.27
N ARG A 100 -17.41 5.50 9.16
CA ARG A 100 -17.28 6.89 8.65
C ARG A 100 -16.80 7.88 9.69
N THR A 101 -16.26 7.43 10.78
CA THR A 101 -15.66 8.25 11.83
C THR A 101 -14.18 8.48 11.59
N ASN A 102 -13.67 9.62 12.04
CA ASN A 102 -12.23 9.89 12.11
C ASN A 102 -11.61 9.49 13.46
N ASN A 103 -12.44 9.06 14.42
CA ASN A 103 -11.97 8.58 15.73
C ASN A 103 -11.71 7.07 15.67
N ILE A 104 -10.65 6.70 14.97
CA ILE A 104 -10.18 5.31 14.86
C ILE A 104 -8.70 5.25 15.24
N PRO A 105 -8.20 4.06 15.63
CA PRO A 105 -6.77 3.84 15.79
C PRO A 105 -6.01 4.22 14.52
N MET A 106 -4.76 4.66 14.70
CA MET A 106 -3.88 5.02 13.59
C MET A 106 -3.73 3.85 12.61
N GLN A 107 -3.94 4.12 11.34
CA GLN A 107 -3.76 3.15 10.26
C GLN A 107 -2.38 3.28 9.64
N ALA A 108 -2.00 2.33 8.77
CA ALA A 108 -0.69 2.31 8.12
C ALA A 108 -0.72 1.57 6.78
N TYR A 109 0.31 1.79 5.96
CA TYR A 109 0.70 0.88 4.90
C TYR A 109 1.90 0.05 5.35
N TYR A 110 1.92 -1.20 4.90
CA TYR A 110 2.96 -2.18 5.20
C TYR A 110 3.49 -2.81 3.93
N GLY A 111 4.80 -2.98 3.84
CA GLY A 111 5.47 -3.81 2.87
C GLY A 111 6.19 -4.94 3.59
N ILE A 112 5.75 -6.17 3.38
CA ILE A 112 6.22 -7.37 4.09
C ILE A 112 6.97 -8.28 3.13
N ARG A 113 8.24 -8.56 3.41
CA ARG A 113 9.07 -9.50 2.67
C ARG A 113 8.54 -10.91 2.78
N ASP A 114 8.49 -11.65 1.68
CA ASP A 114 8.23 -13.09 1.71
C ASP A 114 9.50 -13.89 2.03
N TYR A 115 9.37 -14.83 2.93
CA TYR A 115 10.44 -15.76 3.32
C TYR A 115 10.13 -17.21 2.91
N GLY A 116 9.05 -17.41 2.15
CA GLY A 116 8.61 -18.74 1.74
C GLY A 116 8.08 -19.61 2.90
N THR A 117 7.86 -20.87 2.60
CA THR A 117 7.38 -21.86 3.58
C THR A 117 8.51 -22.55 4.33
N GLN A 118 9.73 -22.50 3.84
CA GLN A 118 10.93 -23.13 4.44
C GLN A 118 11.65 -22.21 5.44
N THR A 119 10.88 -21.38 6.15
CA THR A 119 11.46 -20.46 7.12
C THR A 119 11.83 -21.20 8.40
N SER A 120 12.98 -20.83 8.96
CA SER A 120 13.37 -21.27 10.31
C SER A 120 12.28 -20.86 11.31
N ALA A 121 12.07 -21.66 12.33
CA ALA A 121 11.14 -21.34 13.41
C ALA A 121 11.40 -19.91 13.92
N GLY A 122 10.35 -19.08 13.98
CA GLY A 122 10.44 -17.69 14.43
C GLY A 122 10.54 -16.63 13.34
N THR A 123 10.56 -16.98 12.05
CA THR A 123 10.49 -15.96 10.96
C THR A 123 9.07 -15.41 10.81
N TYR A 124 8.06 -16.26 10.84
CA TYR A 124 6.65 -15.89 10.82
C TYR A 124 5.98 -16.08 12.19
N PRO A 125 4.97 -15.29 12.52
CA PRO A 125 4.56 -14.06 11.83
C PRO A 125 5.55 -12.91 12.05
N VAL A 126 5.78 -12.13 10.98
CA VAL A 126 6.49 -10.86 11.08
C VAL A 126 5.72 -9.92 12.01
N LYS A 127 6.45 -9.16 12.83
CA LYS A 127 5.89 -8.20 13.79
C LYS A 127 6.25 -6.78 13.41
N VAL A 128 5.43 -5.81 13.83
CA VAL A 128 5.58 -4.40 13.42
C VAL A 128 6.92 -3.79 13.87
N ASN A 129 7.47 -4.19 15.02
CA ASN A 129 8.78 -3.75 15.49
C ASN A 129 9.97 -4.28 14.68
N GLN A 130 9.75 -5.21 13.75
CA GLN A 130 10.78 -5.72 12.84
C GLN A 130 10.82 -4.94 11.51
N LEU A 131 9.94 -3.92 11.35
CA LEU A 131 9.82 -3.12 10.15
C LEU A 131 10.51 -1.77 10.31
N ILE A 132 11.08 -1.26 9.21
CA ILE A 132 11.59 0.10 9.15
C ILE A 132 10.40 1.06 8.94
N SER A 133 10.32 2.11 9.75
CA SER A 133 9.29 3.13 9.63
C SER A 133 9.72 4.23 8.68
N GLN A 134 8.86 4.57 7.75
CA GLN A 134 8.90 5.82 6.99
C GLN A 134 8.01 6.85 7.67
N ALA A 135 8.28 8.13 7.45
CA ALA A 135 7.51 9.22 8.01
C ALA A 135 6.95 10.11 6.88
N ILE A 136 5.66 10.42 6.99
CA ILE A 136 4.99 11.38 6.12
C ILE A 136 5.07 12.76 6.75
N THR A 137 5.39 13.79 5.96
CA THR A 137 5.12 15.18 6.29
C THR A 137 4.18 15.79 5.26
N GLU A 138 3.32 16.70 5.70
CA GLU A 138 2.34 17.36 4.85
C GLU A 138 2.43 18.86 5.07
N ASP A 139 2.41 19.63 3.99
CA ASP A 139 2.34 21.09 4.05
C ASP A 139 0.91 21.61 4.17
N GLY A 140 0.73 22.92 4.31
CA GLY A 140 -0.60 23.53 4.44
C GLY A 140 -1.48 23.39 3.18
N ASN A 141 -0.94 22.93 2.06
CA ASN A 141 -1.66 22.73 0.80
C ASN A 141 -2.02 21.26 0.53
N GLY A 142 -1.67 20.35 1.45
CA GLY A 142 -1.89 18.92 1.28
C GLY A 142 -0.84 18.22 0.41
N VAL A 143 0.30 18.87 0.15
CA VAL A 143 1.43 18.24 -0.55
C VAL A 143 2.25 17.44 0.45
N ARG A 144 2.54 16.18 0.12
CA ARG A 144 3.22 15.23 1.01
C ARG A 144 4.62 14.90 0.56
N THR A 145 5.53 14.85 1.51
CA THR A 145 6.85 14.23 1.36
C THR A 145 6.93 12.97 2.22
N LEU A 146 7.86 12.09 1.88
CA LEU A 146 8.03 10.81 2.54
C LEU A 146 9.52 10.54 2.72
N THR A 147 9.92 10.06 3.89
CA THR A 147 11.30 9.60 4.10
C THR A 147 11.60 8.38 3.21
N ASN A 148 12.87 8.14 2.92
CA ASN A 148 13.31 6.96 2.20
C ASN A 148 14.38 6.21 3.01
N ASN A 149 14.03 5.83 4.25
CA ASN A 149 14.90 5.06 5.11
C ASN A 149 15.17 3.70 4.48
N GLN A 150 16.44 3.31 4.40
CA GLN A 150 16.83 2.02 3.87
C GLN A 150 16.29 0.88 4.72
N VAL A 151 15.95 -0.24 4.09
CA VAL A 151 15.47 -1.45 4.76
C VAL A 151 16.54 -2.54 4.66
N PRO A 152 17.43 -2.65 5.66
CA PRO A 152 18.48 -3.67 5.70
C PRO A 152 17.93 -5.09 5.63
N LEU A 153 18.77 -6.06 5.30
CA LEU A 153 18.39 -7.48 5.20
C LEU A 153 17.85 -8.04 6.55
N ALA A 154 18.37 -7.52 7.66
CA ALA A 154 17.91 -7.94 9.00
C ALA A 154 16.45 -7.56 9.29
N ASN A 155 15.93 -6.49 8.67
CA ASN A 155 14.56 -6.05 8.83
C ASN A 155 13.63 -6.80 7.88
N LYS A 156 12.38 -6.96 8.30
CA LYS A 156 11.39 -7.81 7.62
C LYS A 156 10.52 -7.06 6.61
N GLY A 157 10.83 -5.80 6.35
CA GLY A 157 10.07 -4.91 5.48
C GLY A 157 9.98 -3.51 6.03
N TRP A 158 8.94 -2.78 5.64
CA TRP A 158 8.72 -1.40 6.00
C TRP A 158 7.26 -1.10 6.39
N ARG A 159 7.07 0.04 7.04
CA ARG A 159 5.74 0.60 7.35
C ARG A 159 5.69 2.10 7.10
N ILE A 160 4.51 2.60 6.76
CA ILE A 160 4.20 4.04 6.63
C ILE A 160 2.99 4.31 7.53
N PRO A 161 3.18 4.82 8.76
CA PRO A 161 2.07 5.24 9.61
C PRO A 161 1.32 6.42 8.97
N LEU A 162 0.00 6.36 8.94
CA LEU A 162 -0.88 7.44 8.50
C LEU A 162 -1.20 8.35 9.72
N ASN A 163 -0.17 9.04 10.21
CA ASN A 163 -0.20 9.81 11.45
C ASN A 163 -0.09 11.32 11.24
N VAL A 164 -0.43 11.81 10.07
CA VAL A 164 -0.50 13.26 9.80
C VAL A 164 -1.58 13.88 10.68
N ALA A 165 -1.20 14.83 11.54
CA ALA A 165 -2.08 15.37 12.57
C ALA A 165 -3.33 16.07 12.00
N ALA A 166 -3.22 16.67 10.81
CA ALA A 166 -4.33 17.30 10.11
C ALA A 166 -5.32 16.28 9.52
N GLU A 167 -4.88 15.02 9.31
CA GLU A 167 -5.60 13.98 8.59
C GLU A 167 -6.03 12.82 9.50
N LYS A 168 -6.71 13.15 10.61
CA LYS A 168 -7.19 12.13 11.55
C LYS A 168 -8.14 11.15 10.89
N GLY A 169 -7.98 9.87 11.21
CA GLY A 169 -8.82 8.80 10.70
C GLY A 169 -8.50 8.38 9.27
N GLU A 170 -7.37 8.84 8.71
CA GLU A 170 -6.90 8.39 7.41
C GLU A 170 -6.69 6.88 7.39
N ARG A 171 -7.14 6.24 6.32
CA ARG A 171 -7.07 4.80 6.13
C ARG A 171 -6.94 4.40 4.67
N SER A 172 -6.44 3.21 4.42
CA SER A 172 -6.44 2.64 3.07
C SER A 172 -7.87 2.48 2.57
N GLN A 173 -8.11 2.92 1.34
CA GLN A 173 -9.43 2.88 0.72
C GLN A 173 -9.61 1.65 -0.16
N ARG A 174 -8.56 1.28 -0.90
CA ARG A 174 -8.61 0.24 -1.92
C ARG A 174 -7.23 -0.37 -2.16
N ARG A 175 -7.19 -1.39 -3.01
CA ARG A 175 -5.95 -1.98 -3.50
C ARG A 175 -5.01 -0.89 -4.04
N ALA A 176 -3.73 -0.98 -3.72
CA ALA A 176 -2.69 -0.19 -4.34
C ALA A 176 -2.58 -0.49 -5.85
N PHE A 177 -2.09 0.46 -6.64
CA PHE A 177 -1.83 0.25 -8.05
C PHE A 177 -0.33 0.00 -8.27
N PRO A 178 0.08 -1.21 -8.72
CA PRO A 178 1.48 -1.53 -8.94
C PRO A 178 1.98 -0.96 -10.26
N LEU A 179 3.20 -0.43 -10.25
CA LEU A 179 3.98 -0.04 -11.42
C LEU A 179 5.19 -0.98 -11.47
N TYR A 180 5.00 -2.17 -12.01
CA TYR A 180 5.95 -3.29 -11.92
C TYR A 180 7.34 -2.95 -12.46
N THR A 181 7.42 -2.35 -13.66
CA THR A 181 8.69 -2.00 -14.31
C THR A 181 9.50 -0.98 -13.53
N ALA A 182 8.83 -0.03 -12.89
CA ALA A 182 9.45 0.97 -12.01
C ALA A 182 9.70 0.45 -10.59
N ASN A 183 9.11 -0.69 -10.23
CA ASN A 183 9.07 -1.21 -8.86
C ASN A 183 8.49 -0.20 -7.87
N LEU A 184 7.44 0.50 -8.28
CA LEU A 184 6.70 1.49 -7.51
C LEU A 184 5.26 1.04 -7.26
N ALA A 185 4.62 1.61 -6.26
CA ALA A 185 3.19 1.49 -6.02
C ALA A 185 2.53 2.84 -5.80
N ILE A 186 1.32 3.00 -6.30
CA ILE A 186 0.44 4.12 -5.96
C ILE A 186 -0.54 3.64 -4.89
N LEU A 187 -0.45 4.26 -3.71
CA LEU A 187 -1.29 3.96 -2.57
C LEU A 187 -2.42 4.98 -2.48
N TYR A 188 -3.60 4.53 -2.06
CA TYR A 188 -4.81 5.37 -1.97
C TYR A 188 -5.38 5.33 -0.57
N SER A 189 -5.61 6.49 0.00
CA SER A 189 -6.25 6.65 1.29
C SER A 189 -7.53 7.49 1.21
N VAL A 190 -8.34 7.38 2.24
CA VAL A 190 -9.52 8.21 2.49
C VAL A 190 -9.51 8.72 3.92
N ILE A 191 -9.87 9.98 4.09
CA ILE A 191 -10.07 10.65 5.37
C ILE A 191 -11.54 11.03 5.46
N PRO A 192 -12.37 10.27 6.18
CA PRO A 192 -13.79 10.60 6.34
C PRO A 192 -13.95 11.88 7.18
N LYS A 193 -14.73 12.83 6.69
CA LYS A 193 -15.02 14.09 7.43
C LYS A 193 -16.42 14.12 8.04
N GLY A 194 -17.26 13.13 7.77
CA GLY A 194 -18.61 13.09 8.31
C GLY A 194 -19.34 11.80 7.94
N ASP A 195 -20.52 11.62 8.51
CA ASP A 195 -21.36 10.46 8.29
C ASP A 195 -22.56 10.73 7.34
N ASP A 196 -22.65 11.96 6.78
CA ASP A 196 -23.64 12.26 5.76
C ASP A 196 -23.33 11.52 4.46
N PRO A 197 -24.17 10.55 4.05
CA PRO A 197 -23.95 9.78 2.84
C PRO A 197 -24.10 10.60 1.55
N CYS A 198 -24.84 11.72 1.60
CA CYS A 198 -25.12 12.57 0.45
C CYS A 198 -24.05 13.65 0.25
N ASN A 199 -23.35 14.02 1.33
CA ASN A 199 -22.24 14.96 1.30
C ASN A 199 -21.14 14.53 2.29
N PRO A 200 -20.40 13.48 1.97
CA PRO A 200 -19.43 12.90 2.90
C PRO A 200 -18.27 13.84 3.21
N GLY A 201 -18.00 14.87 2.37
CA GLY A 201 -16.92 15.82 2.58
C GLY A 201 -15.55 15.15 2.76
N ASN A 202 -15.36 13.96 2.20
CA ASN A 202 -14.12 13.20 2.38
C ASN A 202 -12.93 13.89 1.72
N ARG A 203 -11.75 13.66 2.29
CA ARG A 203 -10.47 13.93 1.60
C ARG A 203 -9.87 12.61 1.13
N TYR A 204 -9.09 12.69 0.06
CA TYR A 204 -8.48 11.51 -0.53
C TYR A 204 -6.97 11.72 -0.69
N GLY A 205 -6.19 10.77 -0.17
CA GLY A 205 -4.75 10.78 -0.28
C GLY A 205 -4.26 9.87 -1.41
N VAL A 206 -3.18 10.31 -2.05
CA VAL A 206 -2.38 9.52 -2.99
C VAL A 206 -0.93 9.59 -2.54
N LEU A 207 -0.27 8.43 -2.46
CA LEU A 207 1.18 8.33 -2.23
C LEU A 207 1.80 7.44 -3.30
N VAL A 208 2.98 7.81 -3.79
CA VAL A 208 3.83 6.94 -4.62
C VAL A 208 5.01 6.47 -3.78
N VAL A 209 5.22 5.17 -3.74
CA VAL A 209 6.22 4.54 -2.88
C VAL A 209 7.05 3.51 -3.64
N GLY A 210 8.31 3.35 -3.26
CA GLY A 210 9.16 2.29 -3.77
C GLY A 210 8.86 0.95 -3.09
N GLY A 211 8.84 -0.13 -3.85
CA GLY A 211 8.56 -1.47 -3.34
C GLY A 211 9.50 -1.89 -2.20
N SER A 212 10.79 -1.66 -2.35
CA SER A 212 11.80 -2.18 -1.41
C SER A 212 11.91 -1.39 -0.10
N THR A 213 11.62 -0.08 -0.12
CA THR A 213 11.84 0.79 1.05
C THR A 213 10.57 1.39 1.62
N GLY A 214 9.48 1.44 0.84
CA GLY A 214 8.28 2.19 1.20
C GLY A 214 8.43 3.70 1.05
N GLY A 215 9.65 4.21 0.81
CA GLY A 215 9.91 5.59 0.44
C GLY A 215 9.93 5.78 -1.06
N LEU A 216 9.88 7.03 -1.53
CA LEU A 216 10.09 7.33 -2.93
C LEU A 216 11.60 7.52 -3.15
N PRO A 217 12.26 6.66 -3.96
CA PRO A 217 13.67 6.86 -4.26
C PRO A 217 13.83 8.17 -5.04
N PRO A 218 14.92 8.93 -4.80
CA PRO A 218 15.23 10.13 -5.59
C PRO A 218 15.46 9.77 -7.06
N ASP A 219 15.16 10.71 -7.95
CA ASP A 219 15.42 10.57 -9.39
C ASP A 219 16.92 10.39 -9.67
N ASP A 220 17.75 11.06 -8.88
CA ASP A 220 19.20 10.96 -8.85
C ASP A 220 19.62 10.35 -7.51
N PRO A 221 20.32 9.19 -7.50
CA PRO A 221 20.78 8.54 -6.26
C PRO A 221 21.73 9.39 -5.40
N SER A 222 22.34 10.43 -5.97
CA SER A 222 23.22 11.36 -5.25
C SER A 222 22.46 12.45 -4.49
N GLN A 223 21.17 12.61 -4.76
CA GLN A 223 20.34 13.63 -4.13
C GLN A 223 19.57 13.06 -2.91
N PRO A 224 19.35 13.86 -1.87
CA PRO A 224 18.48 13.44 -0.77
C PRO A 224 17.04 13.21 -1.27
N PRO A 225 16.28 12.31 -0.62
CA PRO A 225 14.88 12.06 -0.96
C PRO A 225 14.02 13.26 -0.52
N ALA A 226 14.05 14.32 -1.30
CA ALA A 226 13.30 15.57 -1.07
C ALA A 226 12.17 15.74 -2.09
N GLY A 227 11.73 14.64 -2.68
CA GLY A 227 10.66 14.66 -3.68
C GLY A 227 9.27 14.69 -3.06
N ILE A 228 8.34 15.34 -3.77
CA ILE A 228 6.92 15.16 -3.52
C ILE A 228 6.59 13.69 -3.68
N ALA A 229 6.07 13.06 -2.62
CA ALA A 229 5.69 11.65 -2.61
C ALA A 229 4.18 11.46 -2.74
N GLY A 230 3.38 12.50 -2.54
CA GLY A 230 1.95 12.40 -2.61
C GLY A 230 1.22 13.70 -2.41
N VAL A 231 -0.10 13.61 -2.44
CA VAL A 231 -1.02 14.74 -2.19
C VAL A 231 -2.25 14.25 -1.45
N VAL A 232 -2.90 15.17 -0.72
CA VAL A 232 -4.26 15.00 -0.20
C VAL A 232 -5.15 16.05 -0.81
N ILE A 233 -6.30 15.62 -1.29
CA ILE A 233 -7.26 16.49 -1.98
C ILE A 233 -8.65 16.40 -1.35
N ASP A 234 -9.35 17.53 -1.30
CA ASP A 234 -10.77 17.55 -1.06
C ASP A 234 -11.49 17.15 -2.35
N ALA A 235 -12.41 16.21 -2.27
CA ALA A 235 -13.15 15.76 -3.43
C ALA A 235 -14.53 15.20 -3.03
N SER A 236 -15.51 15.44 -3.90
CA SER A 236 -16.85 14.87 -3.74
C SER A 236 -16.89 13.36 -4.06
N THR A 237 -15.93 12.90 -4.88
CA THR A 237 -15.85 11.50 -5.32
C THR A 237 -14.44 10.95 -5.13
N PRO A 238 -14.29 9.63 -4.95
CA PRO A 238 -12.98 8.98 -4.90
C PRO A 238 -12.16 9.24 -6.16
N LEU A 239 -10.84 9.32 -5.98
CA LEU A 239 -9.89 9.40 -7.10
C LEU A 239 -10.04 8.19 -8.02
N GLY A 240 -10.00 8.43 -9.32
CA GLY A 240 -10.01 7.39 -10.34
C GLY A 240 -8.77 6.47 -10.25
N SER A 241 -8.82 5.34 -10.95
CA SER A 241 -7.62 4.51 -11.15
C SER A 241 -6.68 5.21 -12.12
N PRO A 242 -5.34 5.02 -11.99
CA PRO A 242 -4.39 5.53 -12.94
C PRO A 242 -4.69 4.98 -14.34
N VAL A 243 -4.55 5.82 -15.33
CA VAL A 243 -4.72 5.48 -16.76
C VAL A 243 -3.42 5.85 -17.47
N VAL A 244 -2.94 4.94 -18.30
CA VAL A 244 -1.81 5.19 -19.19
C VAL A 244 -2.34 5.81 -20.47
N ARG A 245 -1.93 7.04 -20.79
CA ARG A 245 -2.24 7.69 -22.06
C ARG A 245 -1.27 7.27 -23.17
N PRO A 246 -1.66 7.42 -24.46
CA PRO A 246 -0.71 7.27 -25.56
C PRO A 246 0.55 8.10 -25.31
N GLY A 247 1.74 7.50 -25.50
CA GLY A 247 3.00 8.09 -25.09
C GLY A 247 3.46 7.72 -23.67
N GLY A 248 2.68 6.86 -22.95
CA GLY A 248 3.06 6.24 -21.67
C GLY A 248 2.93 7.13 -20.44
N ARG A 249 2.33 8.29 -20.57
CA ARG A 249 2.12 9.19 -19.43
C ARG A 249 1.03 8.64 -18.52
N LEU A 250 1.36 8.50 -17.23
CA LEU A 250 0.37 8.19 -16.19
C LEU A 250 -0.50 9.42 -15.89
N VAL A 251 -1.80 9.18 -15.79
CA VAL A 251 -2.78 10.19 -15.38
C VAL A 251 -3.72 9.58 -14.38
N ILE A 252 -3.94 10.27 -13.27
CA ILE A 252 -5.02 9.95 -12.33
C ILE A 252 -6.19 10.91 -12.65
N PRO A 253 -7.37 10.41 -13.03
CA PRO A 253 -8.55 11.23 -13.20
C PRO A 253 -8.87 11.94 -11.88
N LEU A 254 -8.83 13.27 -11.92
CA LEU A 254 -9.14 14.12 -10.76
C LEU A 254 -10.61 14.53 -10.82
N PRO A 255 -11.28 14.65 -9.68
CA PRO A 255 -12.59 15.25 -9.62
C PRO A 255 -12.49 16.74 -9.99
N SER A 256 -13.51 17.23 -10.68
CA SER A 256 -13.57 18.62 -11.12
C SER A 256 -14.23 19.57 -10.12
N ASP A 257 -14.84 19.03 -9.07
CA ASP A 257 -15.60 19.78 -8.08
C ASP A 257 -15.30 19.26 -6.66
N PRO A 258 -14.79 20.10 -5.76
CA PRO A 258 -14.31 21.47 -6.00
C PRO A 258 -13.02 21.51 -6.86
N PRO A 259 -12.72 22.64 -7.52
CA PRO A 259 -11.49 22.77 -8.29
C PRO A 259 -10.28 22.68 -7.35
N LEU A 260 -9.27 21.90 -7.76
CA LEU A 260 -8.07 21.73 -6.96
C LEU A 260 -7.16 22.97 -7.03
N PRO A 261 -6.47 23.31 -5.94
CA PRO A 261 -5.43 24.33 -5.97
C PRO A 261 -4.34 23.98 -7.00
N GLN A 262 -3.84 24.98 -7.73
CA GLN A 262 -2.84 24.74 -8.79
C GLN A 262 -1.58 24.07 -8.25
N VAL A 263 -1.15 24.42 -7.05
CA VAL A 263 0.01 23.80 -6.38
C VAL A 263 -0.14 22.28 -6.21
N VAL A 264 -1.36 21.80 -5.93
CA VAL A 264 -1.67 20.38 -5.79
C VAL A 264 -1.64 19.69 -7.15
N ILE A 265 -2.18 20.35 -8.18
CA ILE A 265 -2.15 19.85 -9.57
C ILE A 265 -0.71 19.72 -10.04
N ASP A 266 0.13 20.73 -9.80
CA ASP A 266 1.54 20.75 -10.18
C ASP A 266 2.34 19.65 -9.44
N ALA A 267 2.08 19.50 -8.13
CA ALA A 267 2.69 18.45 -7.32
C ALA A 267 2.34 17.04 -7.83
N LEU A 268 1.06 16.81 -8.14
CA LEU A 268 0.60 15.53 -8.66
C LEU A 268 1.15 15.24 -10.06
N ASN A 269 1.18 16.24 -10.95
CA ASN A 269 1.78 16.10 -12.27
C ASN A 269 3.25 15.73 -12.18
N LYS A 270 4.02 16.43 -11.34
CA LYS A 270 5.44 16.12 -11.12
C LYS A 270 5.63 14.70 -10.60
N LEU A 271 4.81 14.26 -9.62
CA LEU A 271 4.85 12.92 -9.08
C LEU A 271 4.56 11.85 -10.15
N LEU A 272 3.54 12.07 -10.98
CA LEU A 272 3.17 11.14 -12.05
C LEU A 272 4.17 11.14 -13.21
N ASP A 273 4.77 12.27 -13.53
CA ASP A 273 5.83 12.36 -14.54
C ASP A 273 7.07 11.58 -14.07
N THR A 274 7.48 11.72 -12.81
CA THR A 274 8.57 10.93 -12.21
C THR A 274 8.27 9.42 -12.29
N ALA A 275 7.08 9.00 -11.91
CA ALA A 275 6.65 7.61 -12.00
C ALA A 275 6.61 7.11 -13.46
N SER A 276 6.18 7.96 -14.40
CA SER A 276 6.10 7.64 -15.83
C SER A 276 7.48 7.48 -16.48
N LEU A 277 8.44 8.33 -16.16
CA LEU A 277 9.81 8.26 -16.70
C LEU A 277 10.51 6.94 -16.34
N GLN A 278 10.23 6.40 -15.17
CA GLN A 278 10.78 5.11 -14.74
C GLN A 278 10.10 3.93 -15.46
N TRP A 279 8.85 4.11 -15.90
CA TRP A 279 8.05 3.06 -16.55
C TRP A 279 8.40 2.89 -18.04
N HIS A 280 8.75 3.98 -18.75
CA HIS A 280 8.95 3.98 -20.21
C HIS A 280 10.14 3.18 -20.74
N ARG A 281 11.15 2.87 -19.94
CA ARG A 281 12.37 2.22 -20.42
C ARG A 281 12.32 0.70 -20.52
N GLY A 282 11.32 0.05 -19.94
CA GLY A 282 11.25 -1.43 -19.86
C GLY A 282 10.34 -2.10 -20.88
N GLU A 283 9.14 -1.56 -21.12
CA GLU A 283 8.05 -2.32 -21.80
C GLU A 283 8.16 -2.41 -23.32
N TRP A 284 8.78 -1.45 -23.98
CA TRP A 284 8.90 -1.49 -25.46
C TRP A 284 9.89 -2.55 -25.97
N ARG A 285 10.82 -3.03 -25.16
CA ARG A 285 11.73 -4.09 -25.56
C ARG A 285 11.09 -5.47 -25.54
N GLN A 286 10.16 -5.73 -24.64
CA GLN A 286 9.51 -7.03 -24.51
C GLN A 286 8.56 -7.34 -25.69
N LEU A 287 7.91 -6.33 -26.25
CA LEU A 287 7.01 -6.49 -27.40
C LEU A 287 7.73 -6.67 -28.76
N LEU A 288 9.02 -6.35 -28.83
CA LEU A 288 9.82 -6.47 -30.06
C LEU A 288 10.61 -7.79 -30.12
N ASP A 289 10.89 -8.42 -28.98
CA ASP A 289 11.66 -9.67 -28.91
C ASP A 289 10.80 -10.93 -29.11
N ASP A 290 9.47 -10.83 -28.98
CA ASP A 290 8.55 -11.96 -29.18
C ASP A 290 8.15 -12.21 -30.65
N ASN A 291 8.74 -11.46 -31.62
CA ASN A 291 8.47 -11.59 -33.07
C ASN A 291 9.70 -11.97 -33.91
N ASN A 292 10.70 -12.68 -33.35
CA ASN A 292 11.76 -13.31 -34.15
C ASN A 292 11.81 -14.81 -33.91
#